data_d5a197cc7a4296bfa7b37afee74e215b
#
_entry.id   d5a197cc7a4296bfa7b37afee74e215b
#
_cell.length_a   1.000
_cell.length_b   1.000
_cell.length_c   1.000
_cell.angle_alpha   90.00
_cell.angle_beta   90.00
_cell.angle_gamma   90.00
#
_symmetry.space_group_name_H-M   'P 1'
#
loop_
_entity.id
_entity.type
_entity.pdbx_description
1 polymer ?
#
loop_
_entity_poly.entity_id
_entity_poly.type
_entity_poly.pdbx_seq_one_letter_code
_entity_poly.pdbx_strand_id
1 'polypeptide(L)'
;MNFVTSGSGWWQGRLARCAARPEELTALADRCELLSPVEQRLGFEHALRTLGDVTLAPEGMPAASDSLWVSLLADSGAYESAVLALLPPTAVFSGGRLVDGRFVAQVVLPSGAGAHSREARSLAMAWLAALLRALAREMIEGRPLH
;
A
#
# COMPACT_ATOMS: atom_id res chain seq x y z
N MET A 1 3.76 24.27 13.39
CA MET A 1 3.84 23.71 13.12
C MET A 1 3.39 22.81 12.67
N ASN A 2 3.34 22.17 12.26
CA ASN A 2 2.89 21.42 11.65
C ASN A 2 2.98 20.18 11.79
N PHE A 3 2.90 19.70 12.41
CA PHE A 3 2.94 18.54 12.63
C PHE A 3 2.02 17.83 12.11
N VAL A 4 1.43 18.34 11.72
CA VAL A 4 0.49 17.86 11.11
C VAL A 4 0.84 16.86 10.26
N THR A 5 1.83 16.96 9.76
CA THR A 5 2.21 16.07 8.87
C THR A 5 2.39 14.76 9.44
N SER A 6 2.36 14.67 10.68
CA SER A 6 2.53 13.37 11.23
C SER A 6 1.48 12.43 10.72
N GLY A 7 0.33 12.90 10.37
CA GLY A 7 -0.69 12.02 9.88
C GLY A 7 -0.38 11.44 8.53
N SER A 8 0.50 12.07 7.79
CA SER A 8 0.74 11.59 6.48
C SER A 8 1.68 10.45 6.45
N GLY A 9 2.30 10.19 7.52
CA GLY A 9 3.10 9.02 7.58
C GLY A 9 4.38 9.08 6.82
N TRP A 10 5.11 8.02 6.93
CA TRP A 10 6.45 7.93 6.37
C TRP A 10 6.45 7.87 4.85
N TRP A 11 5.43 7.32 4.26
CA TRP A 11 5.50 7.08 2.84
C TRP A 11 5.05 8.26 1.99
N GLN A 12 4.54 9.30 2.59
CA GLN A 12 4.16 10.44 1.78
C GLN A 12 5.39 11.06 1.11
N GLY A 13 6.47 11.17 1.85
CA GLY A 13 7.69 11.65 1.24
C GLY A 13 8.25 10.63 0.26
N ARG A 14 7.95 9.36 0.46
CA ARG A 14 8.41 8.34 -0.45
C ARG A 14 7.75 8.46 -1.79
N LEU A 15 6.46 8.77 -1.83
CA LEU A 15 5.79 8.92 -3.10
C LEU A 15 6.44 10.01 -3.93
N ALA A 16 6.89 11.06 -3.29
CA ALA A 16 7.51 12.16 -4.02
C ALA A 16 8.80 11.72 -4.69
N ARG A 17 9.45 10.71 -4.15
CA ARG A 17 10.71 10.23 -4.71
C ARG A 17 10.61 8.88 -5.35
N CYS A 18 9.43 8.31 -5.37
CA CYS A 18 9.24 6.99 -5.90
C CYS A 18 9.37 7.00 -7.40
N ALA A 19 10.17 6.10 -7.93
CA ALA A 19 10.35 6.02 -9.36
C ALA A 19 9.21 5.26 -10.04
N ALA A 20 8.38 4.61 -9.28
CA ALA A 20 7.29 3.84 -9.86
C ALA A 20 6.25 4.77 -10.45
N ARG A 21 5.69 4.36 -11.56
CA ARG A 21 4.64 5.12 -12.21
C ARG A 21 3.29 4.58 -11.76
N PRO A 22 2.24 5.39 -11.85
CA PRO A 22 0.90 4.91 -11.45
C PRO A 22 0.53 3.60 -12.13
N GLU A 23 0.91 3.43 -13.38
CA GLU A 23 0.59 2.21 -14.10
C GLU A 23 1.25 0.99 -13.47
N GLU A 24 2.44 1.17 -12.93
CA GLU A 24 3.15 0.07 -12.28
C GLU A 24 2.46 -0.33 -11.00
N LEU A 25 1.97 0.65 -10.25
CA LEU A 25 1.25 0.37 -9.02
C LEU A 25 -0.06 -0.36 -9.32
N THR A 26 -0.75 0.06 -10.36
CA THR A 26 -2.00 -0.58 -10.75
C THR A 26 -1.76 -2.01 -11.22
N ALA A 27 -0.70 -2.22 -11.99
CA ALA A 27 -0.38 -3.56 -12.46
C ALA A 27 -0.03 -4.48 -11.29
N LEU A 28 0.68 -3.94 -10.30
CA LEU A 28 1.03 -4.73 -9.13
C LEU A 28 -0.23 -5.05 -8.33
N ALA A 29 -1.16 -4.11 -8.23
CA ALA A 29 -2.42 -4.36 -7.54
C ALA A 29 -3.17 -5.52 -8.22
N ASP A 30 -3.21 -5.52 -9.54
CA ASP A 30 -3.86 -6.60 -10.27
C ASP A 30 -3.21 -7.94 -9.94
N ARG A 31 -1.91 -7.97 -9.86
CA ARG A 31 -1.21 -9.21 -9.53
C ARG A 31 -1.48 -9.66 -8.11
N CYS A 32 -1.53 -8.73 -7.18
CA CYS A 32 -1.80 -9.08 -5.79
C CYS A 32 -3.14 -9.78 -5.64
N GLU A 33 -4.12 -9.34 -6.41
CA GLU A 33 -5.45 -9.94 -6.31
C GLU A 33 -5.47 -11.39 -6.80
N LEU A 34 -4.53 -11.75 -7.65
CA LEU A 34 -4.48 -13.09 -8.17
C LEU A 34 -3.64 -14.05 -7.32
N LEU A 35 -2.90 -13.54 -6.36
CA LEU A 35 -2.04 -14.38 -5.55
C LEU A 35 -2.87 -15.26 -4.63
N SER A 36 -2.46 -16.53 -4.52
CA SER A 36 -3.13 -17.44 -3.61
C SER A 36 -2.76 -17.09 -2.18
N PRO A 37 -3.51 -17.60 -1.19
CA PRO A 37 -3.19 -17.31 0.20
C PRO A 37 -1.76 -17.68 0.60
N VAL A 38 -1.18 -18.70 -0.02
CA VAL A 38 0.19 -19.07 0.33
C VAL A 38 1.23 -18.21 -0.36
N GLU A 39 0.80 -17.39 -1.30
CA GLU A 39 1.70 -16.51 -2.04
C GLU A 39 1.67 -15.06 -1.57
N GLN A 40 0.94 -14.79 -0.50
CA GLN A 40 0.77 -13.40 -0.07
C GLN A 40 2.08 -12.68 0.20
N ARG A 41 3.08 -13.41 0.68
CA ARG A 41 4.37 -12.80 0.97
C ARG A 41 4.98 -12.17 -0.28
N LEU A 42 4.74 -12.76 -1.45
CA LEU A 42 5.24 -12.19 -2.69
C LEU A 42 4.65 -10.81 -2.97
N GLY A 43 3.37 -10.63 -2.62
CA GLY A 43 2.73 -9.34 -2.81
C GLY A 43 3.43 -8.26 -2.00
N PHE A 44 3.76 -8.56 -0.75
CA PHE A 44 4.46 -7.60 0.09
C PHE A 44 5.87 -7.36 -0.41
N GLU A 45 6.54 -8.40 -0.85
CA GLU A 45 7.89 -8.27 -1.36
C GLU A 45 7.92 -7.30 -2.55
N HIS A 46 7.00 -7.50 -3.48
CA HIS A 46 6.94 -6.63 -4.65
C HIS A 46 6.51 -5.23 -4.28
N ALA A 47 5.55 -5.09 -3.37
CA ALA A 47 5.07 -3.77 -2.98
C ALA A 47 6.17 -2.98 -2.28
N LEU A 48 6.89 -3.61 -1.38
CA LEU A 48 7.95 -2.94 -0.67
C LEU A 48 9.08 -2.55 -1.62
N ARG A 49 9.37 -3.41 -2.59
CA ARG A 49 10.41 -3.10 -3.55
C ARG A 49 9.98 -1.90 -4.41
N THR A 50 8.74 -1.89 -4.86
CA THR A 50 8.24 -0.84 -5.71
C THR A 50 8.18 0.50 -4.97
N LEU A 51 7.64 0.47 -3.75
CA LEU A 51 7.55 1.69 -2.96
C LEU A 51 8.87 2.02 -2.28
N GLY A 52 9.63 1.02 -2.05
CA GLY A 52 10.80 1.16 -1.24
C GLY A 52 12.07 1.47 -1.94
N ASP A 53 12.03 1.54 -3.26
CA ASP A 53 13.18 1.96 -3.97
C ASP A 53 13.69 3.21 -3.45
N VAL A 54 12.86 3.92 -2.84
CA VAL A 54 13.22 5.14 -2.32
C VAL A 54 13.99 5.01 -1.09
N THR A 55 14.11 3.83 -0.61
CA THR A 55 14.85 3.65 0.60
C THR A 55 16.25 4.05 0.46
N LEU A 56 16.66 4.26 -0.71
CA LEU A 56 18.02 4.66 -0.87
C LEU A 56 18.20 6.06 -0.35
N ALA A 57 17.15 6.70 0.06
CA ALA A 57 17.26 8.01 0.61
C ALA A 57 18.05 7.88 1.89
N PRO A 58 19.12 8.49 1.98
CA PRO A 58 20.00 8.32 3.09
C PRO A 58 19.46 8.77 4.39
N GLU A 59 18.77 9.83 4.38
CA GLU A 59 18.28 10.29 5.62
C GLU A 59 17.02 9.66 5.95
N GLY A 60 16.66 8.65 5.33
CA GLY A 60 15.36 8.08 5.58
C GLY A 60 15.32 7.03 6.60
N MET A 61 16.04 7.15 7.64
CA MET A 61 16.01 6.16 8.60
C MET A 61 14.67 5.75 9.05
N PRO A 62 13.75 6.62 9.41
CA PRO A 62 12.44 6.17 9.88
C PRO A 62 11.71 5.37 8.83
N ALA A 63 11.85 5.78 7.60
CA ALA A 63 11.16 5.07 6.52
C ALA A 63 11.71 3.68 6.36
N ALA A 64 13.00 3.52 6.49
CA ALA A 64 13.60 2.21 6.38
C ALA A 64 13.12 1.31 7.50
N SER A 65 12.97 1.87 8.70
CA SER A 65 12.50 1.09 9.82
C SER A 65 11.08 0.62 9.59
N ASP A 66 10.24 1.48 9.04
CA ASP A 66 8.86 1.11 8.77
C ASP A 66 8.79 -0.01 7.74
N SER A 67 9.62 0.06 6.71
CA SER A 67 9.65 -0.99 5.71
C SER A 67 10.10 -2.31 6.31
N LEU A 68 11.07 -2.25 7.21
CA LEU A 68 11.54 -3.44 7.86
C LEU A 68 10.44 -4.06 8.72
N TRP A 69 9.68 -3.23 9.42
CA TRP A 69 8.61 -3.72 10.26
C TRP A 69 7.56 -4.45 9.43
N VAL A 70 7.15 -3.86 8.30
CA VAL A 70 6.19 -4.51 7.41
C VAL A 70 6.75 -5.83 6.91
N SER A 71 8.02 -5.85 6.54
CA SER A 71 8.64 -7.06 6.04
C SER A 71 8.65 -8.15 7.09
N LEU A 72 8.94 -7.80 8.33
CA LEU A 72 8.96 -8.78 9.41
C LEU A 72 7.56 -9.35 9.67
N LEU A 73 6.54 -8.51 9.61
CA LEU A 73 5.18 -8.98 9.79
C LEU A 73 4.79 -9.93 8.66
N ALA A 74 5.13 -9.60 7.44
CA ALA A 74 4.82 -10.45 6.31
C ALA A 74 5.59 -11.76 6.39
N ASP A 75 6.85 -11.71 6.81
CA ASP A 75 7.65 -12.90 6.92
C ASP A 75 7.10 -13.86 7.99
N SER A 76 6.43 -13.32 8.99
CA SER A 76 5.86 -14.16 10.03
C SER A 76 4.45 -14.61 9.71
N GLY A 77 3.93 -14.25 8.54
CA GLY A 77 2.59 -14.64 8.15
C GLY A 77 1.49 -13.73 8.66
N ALA A 78 1.85 -12.62 9.28
CA ALA A 78 0.86 -11.68 9.79
C ALA A 78 0.50 -10.69 8.70
N TYR A 79 -0.15 -11.18 7.66
CA TYR A 79 -0.36 -10.40 6.44
C TYR A 79 -1.30 -9.21 6.63
N GLU A 80 -2.39 -9.38 7.36
CA GLU A 80 -3.29 -8.26 7.57
C GLU A 80 -2.62 -7.19 8.42
N SER A 81 -1.85 -7.61 9.41
CA SER A 81 -1.10 -6.66 10.22
C SER A 81 -0.06 -5.92 9.39
N ALA A 82 0.53 -6.61 8.43
CA ALA A 82 1.51 -5.99 7.55
C ALA A 82 0.87 -4.89 6.71
N VAL A 83 -0.34 -5.13 6.19
CA VAL A 83 -1.02 -4.08 5.44
C VAL A 83 -1.37 -2.92 6.35
N LEU A 84 -1.87 -3.19 7.56
CA LEU A 84 -2.20 -2.12 8.47
C LEU A 84 -0.98 -1.27 8.81
N ALA A 85 0.19 -1.90 8.87
CA ALA A 85 1.42 -1.16 9.12
C ALA A 85 1.81 -0.29 7.93
N LEU A 86 1.36 -0.66 6.73
CA LEU A 86 1.63 0.16 5.55
C LEU A 86 0.68 1.34 5.44
N LEU A 87 -0.52 1.22 5.96
CA LEU A 87 -1.51 2.28 5.81
C LEU A 87 -1.12 3.50 6.64
N PRO A 88 -1.34 4.70 6.11
CA PRO A 88 -1.17 5.89 6.92
C PRO A 88 -2.12 5.85 8.10
N PRO A 89 -1.74 6.42 9.23
CA PRO A 89 -2.56 6.33 10.44
C PRO A 89 -3.98 6.84 10.29
N THR A 90 -4.19 7.82 9.43
CA THR A 90 -5.52 8.39 9.27
C THR A 90 -6.26 7.89 8.03
N ALA A 91 -5.73 6.86 7.38
CA ALA A 91 -6.43 6.29 6.25
C ALA A 91 -7.68 5.58 6.73
N VAL A 92 -8.71 5.62 5.91
CA VAL A 92 -9.94 4.91 6.19
C VAL A 92 -9.93 3.65 5.33
N PHE A 93 -10.26 2.54 5.90
CA PHE A 93 -10.23 1.30 5.13
C PHE A 93 -11.34 0.37 5.61
N SER A 94 -11.80 -0.46 4.71
CA SER A 94 -12.81 -1.47 5.02
C SER A 94 -12.61 -2.64 4.08
N GLY A 95 -13.20 -3.75 4.41
CA GLY A 95 -13.11 -4.92 3.57
C GLY A 95 -14.09 -5.96 4.04
N GLY A 96 -14.33 -6.94 3.19
CA GLY A 96 -15.26 -7.99 3.54
C GLY A 96 -15.08 -9.18 2.65
N ARG A 97 -15.69 -10.28 3.08
CA ARG A 97 -15.66 -11.53 2.36
C ARG A 97 -16.96 -11.68 1.59
N LEU A 98 -16.84 -12.07 0.35
CA LEU A 98 -18.00 -12.32 -0.48
C LEU A 98 -18.51 -13.73 -0.25
N VAL A 99 -19.70 -14.00 -0.75
CA VAL A 99 -20.33 -15.30 -0.57
C VAL A 99 -19.49 -16.44 -1.10
N ASP A 100 -18.76 -16.19 -2.19
CA ASP A 100 -17.95 -17.24 -2.79
C ASP A 100 -16.57 -17.39 -2.12
N GLY A 101 -16.34 -16.68 -1.04
CA GLY A 101 -15.07 -16.81 -0.31
C GLY A 101 -14.00 -15.86 -0.76
N ARG A 102 -14.27 -15.04 -1.76
CA ARG A 102 -13.30 -14.03 -2.18
C ARG A 102 -13.48 -12.77 -1.35
N PHE A 103 -12.54 -11.85 -1.47
CA PHE A 103 -12.51 -10.65 -0.64
C PHE A 103 -12.46 -9.40 -1.49
N VAL A 104 -13.09 -8.35 -0.98
CA VAL A 104 -13.01 -7.02 -1.59
C VAL A 104 -12.61 -6.04 -0.50
N ALA A 105 -12.00 -4.94 -0.89
CA ALA A 105 -11.53 -3.95 0.07
C ALA A 105 -11.59 -2.55 -0.52
N GLN A 106 -11.57 -1.58 0.36
CA GLN A 106 -11.53 -0.18 -0.03
C GLN A 106 -10.55 0.54 0.88
N VAL A 107 -9.80 1.46 0.33
CA VAL A 107 -8.86 2.28 1.09
C VAL A 107 -9.03 3.72 0.62
N VAL A 108 -9.15 4.63 1.57
CA VAL A 108 -9.19 6.07 1.29
C VAL A 108 -8.05 6.70 2.05
N LEU A 109 -7.15 7.34 1.32
CA LEU A 109 -5.97 7.96 1.91
C LEU A 109 -6.32 9.31 2.53
N PRO A 110 -5.45 9.83 3.40
CA PRO A 110 -5.72 11.14 4.01
C PRO A 110 -5.96 12.26 3.01
N SER A 111 -5.40 12.14 1.82
CA SER A 111 -5.61 13.13 0.78
C SER A 111 -7.01 13.08 0.19
N GLY A 112 -7.76 12.03 0.48
CA GLY A 112 -9.06 11.81 -0.13
C GLY A 112 -9.02 10.85 -1.30
N ALA A 113 -7.84 10.52 -1.79
CA ALA A 113 -7.75 9.58 -2.91
C ALA A 113 -8.16 8.20 -2.41
N GLY A 114 -9.10 7.59 -3.07
CA GLY A 114 -9.59 6.29 -2.66
C GLY A 114 -9.65 5.32 -3.81
N ALA A 115 -9.66 4.05 -3.48
CA ALA A 115 -9.75 3.02 -4.48
C ALA A 115 -10.26 1.73 -3.86
N HIS A 116 -10.72 0.84 -4.73
CA HIS A 116 -11.21 -0.46 -4.32
C HIS A 116 -10.34 -1.54 -4.90
N SER A 117 -10.37 -2.69 -4.27
CA SER A 117 -9.83 -3.88 -4.90
C SER A 117 -10.91 -4.49 -5.79
N ARG A 118 -10.50 -5.33 -6.69
CA ARG A 118 -11.39 -6.28 -7.31
C ARG A 118 -11.40 -7.49 -6.37
N GLU A 119 -12.04 -8.54 -6.79
CA GLU A 119 -12.10 -9.74 -5.97
C GLU A 119 -10.72 -10.34 -5.81
N ALA A 120 -10.30 -10.52 -4.59
CA ALA A 120 -8.99 -11.08 -4.28
C ALA A 120 -9.16 -12.38 -3.52
N ARG A 121 -8.10 -13.16 -3.48
CA ARG A 121 -8.15 -14.47 -2.85
C ARG A 121 -7.84 -14.42 -1.35
N SER A 122 -7.44 -13.27 -0.84
CA SER A 122 -7.24 -13.07 0.59
C SER A 122 -7.53 -11.63 0.94
N LEU A 123 -7.90 -11.41 2.19
CA LEU A 123 -8.24 -10.07 2.64
C LEU A 123 -7.02 -9.15 2.60
N ALA A 124 -5.87 -9.64 3.02
CA ALA A 124 -4.67 -8.82 3.01
C ALA A 124 -4.32 -8.36 1.60
N MET A 125 -4.47 -9.26 0.63
CA MET A 125 -4.17 -8.90 -0.76
C MET A 125 -5.22 -7.95 -1.33
N ALA A 126 -6.47 -8.07 -0.89
CA ALA A 126 -7.49 -7.11 -1.28
C ALA A 126 -7.13 -5.72 -0.75
N TRP A 127 -6.75 -5.62 0.52
CA TRP A 127 -6.34 -4.35 1.09
C TRP A 127 -5.08 -3.80 0.41
N LEU A 128 -4.10 -4.66 0.14
CA LEU A 128 -2.88 -4.21 -0.50
C LEU A 128 -3.17 -3.68 -1.90
N ALA A 129 -4.02 -4.38 -2.65
CA ALA A 129 -4.38 -3.93 -3.99
C ALA A 129 -5.12 -2.59 -3.94
N ALA A 130 -6.05 -2.44 -2.99
CA ALA A 130 -6.77 -1.18 -2.86
C ALA A 130 -5.82 -0.04 -2.50
N LEU A 131 -4.86 -0.31 -1.61
CA LEU A 131 -3.88 0.69 -1.23
C LEU A 131 -3.03 1.10 -2.43
N LEU A 132 -2.54 0.14 -3.20
CA LEU A 132 -1.70 0.46 -4.35
C LEU A 132 -2.47 1.28 -5.38
N ARG A 133 -3.74 0.97 -5.59
CA ARG A 133 -4.55 1.75 -6.52
C ARG A 133 -4.83 3.15 -5.99
N ALA A 134 -5.04 3.27 -4.67
CA ALA A 134 -5.24 4.58 -4.08
C ALA A 134 -3.99 5.44 -4.20
N LEU A 135 -2.81 4.83 -4.01
CA LEU A 135 -1.56 5.55 -4.18
C LEU A 135 -1.36 5.98 -5.62
N ALA A 136 -1.70 5.11 -6.57
CA ALA A 136 -1.60 5.47 -7.98
C ALA A 136 -2.50 6.65 -8.29
N ARG A 137 -3.70 6.63 -7.73
CA ARG A 137 -4.64 7.72 -7.95
C ARG A 137 -4.13 9.02 -7.33
N GLU A 138 -3.58 8.93 -6.15
CA GLU A 138 -3.04 10.11 -5.49
C GLU A 138 -1.91 10.72 -6.32
N MET A 139 -1.06 9.88 -6.89
CA MET A 139 0.02 10.37 -7.74
C MET A 139 -0.51 11.10 -8.96
N ILE A 140 -1.56 10.57 -9.56
CA ILE A 140 -2.15 11.21 -10.73
C ILE A 140 -2.83 12.52 -10.36
N GLU A 141 -3.59 12.52 -9.28
CA GLU A 141 -4.34 13.71 -8.87
C GLU A 141 -3.44 14.78 -8.32
N GLY A 142 -2.29 14.42 -7.81
CA GLY A 142 -1.36 15.37 -7.26
C GLY A 142 -0.48 16.04 -8.28
N ARG A 143 -0.58 15.64 -9.56
CA ARG A 143 0.24 16.27 -10.59
C ARG A 143 -0.29 17.63 -10.94
N PRO A 144 0.61 18.57 -11.15
CA PRO A 144 0.15 19.90 -11.58
C PRO A 144 -0.56 19.79 -12.92
N LEU A 145 -1.56 20.58 -13.07
CA LEU A 145 -2.32 20.59 -14.32
C LEU A 145 -1.77 21.65 -15.22
N HIS A 146 -0.70 21.44 -15.84
CA HIS A 146 -0.18 22.50 -16.73
C HIS A 146 -0.07 22.05 -18.12
#